data_a263a2a45a59064af441d143dae32b16
#
_entry.id   a263a2a45a59064af441d143dae32b16
#
_cell.length_a   1.000
_cell.length_b   1.000
_cell.length_c   1.000
_cell.angle_alpha   90.00
_cell.angle_beta   90.00
_cell.angle_gamma   90.00
#
_symmetry.space_group_name_H-M   'P 1'
#
loop_
_entity.id
_entity.type
_entity.pdbx_description
1 polymer ?
#
loop_
_entity_poly.entity_id
_entity_poly.type
_entity_poly.pdbx_seq_one_letter_code
_entity_poly.pdbx_strand_id
1 'polypeptide(L)'
;NKAGKHAVDPVQLEAAVYLHDVGMMLLPESIWLKVGRMSPEDKVALRNHPGFAAGLLLRMPGWEAAAEMVAQHHEMPDGGGYPNALDNDRICPGAKILAIVDAFEAVMLKHIHRGKNRSVLRAIAEINACDKQFAPEWIAPFNAVIRKTIEA
;
A
#
# COMPACT_ATOMS: atom_id res chain seq x y z
N ASN A 1 -23.89 4.72 -1.41
CA ASN A 1 -23.06 5.90 -1.61
C ASN A 1 -23.34 6.95 -0.55
N LYS A 2 -22.88 6.75 0.66
CA LYS A 2 -22.88 7.81 1.67
C LYS A 2 -21.62 8.62 1.42
N ALA A 3 -21.78 9.85 0.94
CA ALA A 3 -20.76 10.88 0.95
C ALA A 3 -20.36 11.13 2.41
N GLY A 4 -19.46 10.33 2.92
CA GLY A 4 -18.94 10.39 4.27
C GLY A 4 -17.42 10.54 4.23
N LYS A 5 -16.81 10.75 5.38
CA LYS A 5 -15.38 10.88 5.66
C LYS A 5 -14.45 9.82 4.99
N HIS A 6 -15.01 8.83 4.30
CA HIS A 6 -14.32 7.68 3.70
C HIS A 6 -14.64 7.51 2.20
N ALA A 7 -15.13 8.53 1.53
CA ALA A 7 -15.35 8.46 0.09
C ALA A 7 -14.00 8.45 -0.64
N VAL A 8 -13.73 7.39 -1.41
CA VAL A 8 -12.54 7.25 -2.25
C VAL A 8 -13.01 7.21 -3.70
N ASP A 9 -12.41 8.03 -4.55
CA ASP A 9 -12.64 7.96 -6.00
C ASP A 9 -12.02 6.67 -6.53
N PRO A 10 -12.81 5.76 -7.13
CA PRO A 10 -12.32 4.46 -7.59
C PRO A 10 -11.30 4.57 -8.72
N VAL A 11 -11.41 5.58 -9.59
CA VAL A 11 -10.46 5.79 -10.70
C VAL A 11 -9.11 6.25 -10.16
N GLN A 12 -9.12 7.16 -9.19
CA GLN A 12 -7.89 7.62 -8.52
C GLN A 12 -7.23 6.48 -7.74
N LEU A 13 -8.02 5.66 -7.04
CA LEU A 13 -7.51 4.50 -6.31
C LEU A 13 -6.91 3.46 -7.26
N GLU A 14 -7.57 3.16 -8.37
CA GLU A 14 -7.06 2.23 -9.37
C GLU A 14 -5.72 2.71 -9.94
N ALA A 15 -5.60 3.99 -10.29
CA ALA A 15 -4.34 4.57 -10.73
C ALA A 15 -3.26 4.47 -9.65
N ALA A 16 -3.60 4.74 -8.38
CA ALA A 16 -2.66 4.60 -7.27
C ALA A 16 -2.19 3.16 -7.10
N VAL A 17 -3.07 2.17 -7.22
CA VAL A 17 -2.71 0.73 -7.15
C VAL A 17 -1.69 0.37 -8.23
N TYR A 18 -1.89 0.81 -9.48
CA TYR A 18 -0.96 0.49 -10.57
C TYR A 18 0.38 1.24 -10.49
N LEU A 19 0.40 2.42 -9.89
CA LEU A 19 1.54 3.34 -10.00
C LEU A 19 2.28 3.56 -8.67
N HIS A 20 1.84 2.98 -7.54
CA HIS A 20 2.42 3.26 -6.23
C HIS A 20 3.93 3.01 -6.17
N ASP A 21 4.40 1.96 -6.83
CA ASP A 21 5.80 1.55 -6.83
C ASP A 21 6.62 2.07 -8.04
N VAL A 22 6.01 2.86 -8.94
CA VAL A 22 6.75 3.39 -10.11
C VAL A 22 7.96 4.24 -9.69
N GLY A 23 7.92 4.85 -8.51
CA GLY A 23 9.03 5.59 -7.92
C GLY A 23 10.28 4.75 -7.64
N MET A 24 10.14 3.42 -7.56
CA MET A 24 11.28 2.50 -7.44
C MET A 24 12.24 2.62 -8.63
N MET A 25 11.74 2.94 -9.82
CA MET A 25 12.56 3.15 -11.03
C MET A 25 13.54 4.31 -10.90
N LEU A 26 13.33 5.24 -9.98
CA LEU A 26 14.19 6.38 -9.72
C LEU A 26 15.24 6.12 -8.62
N LEU A 27 15.22 4.92 -8.04
CA LEU A 27 16.22 4.48 -7.09
C LEU A 27 17.42 3.85 -7.83
N PRO A 28 18.63 3.87 -7.23
CA PRO A 28 19.76 3.12 -7.75
C PRO A 28 19.43 1.64 -7.92
N GLU A 29 19.83 1.06 -9.04
CA GLU A 29 19.60 -0.35 -9.37
C GLU A 29 20.11 -1.29 -8.27
N SER A 30 21.21 -0.91 -7.60
CA SER A 30 21.74 -1.64 -6.44
C SER A 30 20.78 -1.80 -5.27
N ILE A 31 19.71 -1.01 -5.19
CA ILE A 31 18.70 -1.09 -4.12
C ILE A 31 17.62 -2.09 -4.49
N TRP A 32 17.00 -1.96 -5.65
CA TRP A 32 15.87 -2.81 -6.02
C TRP A 32 16.26 -4.17 -6.61
N LEU A 33 17.51 -4.34 -7.07
CA LEU A 33 18.08 -5.66 -7.41
C LEU A 33 18.81 -6.32 -6.23
N LYS A 34 18.81 -5.72 -5.06
CA LYS A 34 19.57 -6.25 -3.93
C LYS A 34 19.05 -7.57 -3.43
N VAL A 35 19.92 -8.58 -3.49
CA VAL A 35 19.67 -9.88 -2.86
C VAL A 35 20.28 -9.86 -1.45
N GLY A 36 19.45 -10.08 -0.43
CA GLY A 36 19.90 -10.13 0.96
C GLY A 36 19.45 -8.94 1.81
N ARG A 37 20.17 -8.66 2.89
CA ARG A 37 19.80 -7.62 3.86
C ARG A 37 20.12 -6.23 3.34
N MET A 38 19.15 -5.32 3.43
CA MET A 38 19.35 -3.90 3.17
C MET A 38 20.13 -3.24 4.30
N SER A 39 21.08 -2.37 3.95
CA SER A 39 21.75 -1.49 4.90
C SER A 39 20.79 -0.40 5.42
N PRO A 40 21.15 0.31 6.50
CA PRO A 40 20.38 1.48 6.94
C PRO A 40 20.24 2.54 5.83
N GLU A 41 21.28 2.77 5.06
CA GLU A 41 21.32 3.74 3.95
C GLU A 41 20.40 3.30 2.81
N ASP A 42 20.39 2.02 2.45
CA ASP A 42 19.47 1.47 1.44
C ASP A 42 18.02 1.68 1.87
N LYS A 43 17.70 1.46 3.16
CA LYS A 43 16.36 1.66 3.70
C LYS A 43 15.92 3.12 3.64
N VAL A 44 16.84 4.05 3.93
CA VAL A 44 16.58 5.49 3.81
C VAL A 44 16.29 5.85 2.36
N ALA A 45 17.10 5.36 1.41
CA ALA A 45 16.88 5.60 -0.01
C ALA A 45 15.55 4.99 -0.49
N LEU A 46 15.23 3.75 -0.08
CA LEU A 46 13.98 3.07 -0.41
C LEU A 46 12.75 3.88 0.02
N ARG A 47 12.80 4.52 1.18
CA ARG A 47 11.70 5.34 1.71
C ARG A 47 11.34 6.56 0.87
N ASN A 48 12.13 6.89 -0.15
CA ASN A 48 11.84 8.00 -1.05
C ASN A 48 10.91 7.61 -2.21
N HIS A 49 10.71 6.31 -2.50
CA HIS A 49 9.94 5.89 -3.67
C HIS A 49 8.48 6.38 -3.67
N PRO A 50 7.75 6.47 -2.53
CA PRO A 50 6.39 6.99 -2.56
C PRO A 50 6.35 8.46 -3.00
N GLY A 51 7.30 9.27 -2.52
CA GLY A 51 7.44 10.67 -2.92
C GLY A 51 7.80 10.81 -4.40
N PHE A 52 8.67 9.97 -4.93
CA PHE A 52 9.02 9.95 -6.35
C PHE A 52 7.80 9.58 -7.22
N ALA A 53 7.06 8.54 -6.86
CA ALA A 53 5.85 8.12 -7.58
C ALA A 53 4.78 9.21 -7.54
N ALA A 54 4.51 9.80 -6.38
CA ALA A 54 3.57 10.92 -6.23
C ALA A 54 4.01 12.13 -7.06
N GLY A 55 5.30 12.46 -7.08
CA GLY A 55 5.86 13.54 -7.89
C GLY A 55 5.66 13.34 -9.40
N LEU A 56 5.68 12.10 -9.88
CA LEU A 56 5.36 11.79 -11.28
C LEU A 56 3.87 12.01 -11.57
N LEU A 57 2.98 11.56 -10.69
CA LEU A 57 1.53 11.75 -10.84
C LEU A 57 1.14 13.23 -10.82
N LEU A 58 1.75 14.03 -9.96
CA LEU A 58 1.47 15.47 -9.87
C LEU A 58 1.88 16.28 -11.12
N ARG A 59 2.66 15.70 -12.04
CA ARG A 59 2.95 16.31 -13.33
C ARG A 59 1.78 16.21 -14.33
N MET A 60 0.78 15.39 -14.00
CA MET A 60 -0.40 15.18 -14.83
C MET A 60 -1.62 15.78 -14.12
N PRO A 61 -2.27 16.83 -14.67
CA PRO A 61 -3.46 17.41 -14.05
C PRO A 61 -4.58 16.40 -13.85
N GLY A 62 -5.25 16.45 -12.70
CA GLY A 62 -6.38 15.58 -12.38
C GLY A 62 -6.00 14.29 -11.61
N TRP A 63 -4.72 14.09 -11.26
CA TRP A 63 -4.24 12.92 -10.53
C TRP A 63 -3.78 13.22 -9.10
N GLU A 64 -4.19 14.36 -8.57
CA GLU A 64 -3.77 14.85 -7.26
C GLU A 64 -4.18 13.89 -6.13
N ALA A 65 -5.40 13.32 -6.20
CA ALA A 65 -5.87 12.37 -5.18
C ALA A 65 -5.09 11.04 -5.25
N ALA A 66 -4.79 10.53 -6.44
CA ALA A 66 -3.95 9.35 -6.61
C ALA A 66 -2.52 9.60 -6.09
N ALA A 67 -1.97 10.79 -6.37
CA ALA A 67 -0.65 11.18 -5.87
C ALA A 67 -0.61 11.21 -4.33
N GLU A 68 -1.65 11.73 -3.68
CA GLU A 68 -1.75 11.71 -2.22
C GLU A 68 -1.81 10.29 -1.67
N MET A 69 -2.63 9.41 -2.27
CA MET A 69 -2.72 8.00 -1.88
C MET A 69 -1.36 7.31 -1.98
N VAL A 70 -0.64 7.53 -3.08
CA VAL A 70 0.69 6.97 -3.32
C VAL A 70 1.72 7.54 -2.34
N ALA A 71 1.70 8.85 -2.08
CA ALA A 71 2.63 9.46 -1.12
C ALA A 71 2.50 8.90 0.30
N GLN A 72 1.30 8.46 0.68
CA GLN A 72 0.96 8.04 2.05
C GLN A 72 0.84 6.52 2.23
N HIS A 73 1.02 5.68 1.20
CA HIS A 73 0.71 4.24 1.31
C HIS A 73 1.60 3.45 2.27
N HIS A 74 2.73 4.01 2.70
CA HIS A 74 3.57 3.46 3.75
C HIS A 74 3.44 4.18 5.11
N GLU A 75 2.47 5.09 5.24
CA GLU A 75 2.11 5.61 6.55
C GLU A 75 1.38 4.54 7.37
N MET A 76 1.54 4.59 8.69
CA MET A 76 0.91 3.66 9.62
C MET A 76 -0.01 4.39 10.59
N PRO A 77 -1.18 3.83 10.95
CA PRO A 77 -2.14 4.47 11.84
C PRO A 77 -1.59 4.92 13.20
N ASP A 78 -0.53 4.28 13.68
CA ASP A 78 0.15 4.61 14.93
C ASP A 78 1.24 5.69 14.80
N GLY A 79 1.41 6.28 13.60
CA GLY A 79 2.46 7.25 13.31
C GLY A 79 3.86 6.64 13.12
N GLY A 80 3.98 5.32 13.09
CA GLY A 80 5.26 4.62 12.88
C GLY A 80 5.69 4.50 11.41
N GLY A 81 4.86 4.98 10.48
CA GLY A 81 5.10 4.92 9.04
C GLY A 81 6.03 6.00 8.50
N TYR A 82 6.05 6.13 7.18
CA TYR A 82 6.83 7.15 6.47
C TYR A 82 6.10 7.59 5.19
N PRO A 83 6.44 8.76 4.61
CA PRO A 83 7.57 9.64 4.95
C PRO A 83 7.29 10.66 6.06
N ASN A 84 6.01 10.91 6.40
CA ASN A 84 5.61 12.03 7.27
C ASN A 84 5.20 11.60 8.68
N ALA A 85 5.19 10.30 8.98
CA ALA A 85 4.75 9.74 10.26
C ALA A 85 3.33 10.23 10.65
N LEU A 86 2.40 10.11 9.70
CA LEU A 86 1.00 10.51 9.87
C LEU A 86 0.28 9.52 10.77
N ASP A 87 -0.57 10.03 11.65
CA ASP A 87 -1.53 9.22 12.41
C ASP A 87 -2.77 8.86 11.56
N ASN A 88 -3.62 7.97 12.10
CA ASN A 88 -4.80 7.47 11.39
C ASN A 88 -5.70 8.57 10.84
N ASP A 89 -5.89 9.66 11.57
CA ASP A 89 -6.83 10.72 11.17
C ASP A 89 -6.30 11.57 10.01
N ARG A 90 -4.98 11.60 9.82
CA ARG A 90 -4.31 12.37 8.76
C ARG A 90 -3.98 11.56 7.51
N ILE A 91 -4.01 10.23 7.58
CA ILE A 91 -3.83 9.37 6.41
C ILE A 91 -5.11 9.38 5.58
N CYS A 92 -5.01 9.69 4.28
CA CYS A 92 -6.17 9.68 3.40
C CYS A 92 -6.75 8.25 3.23
N PRO A 93 -8.07 8.09 3.09
CA PRO A 93 -8.72 6.77 3.05
C PRO A 93 -8.18 5.86 1.95
N GLY A 94 -7.86 6.41 0.78
CA GLY A 94 -7.31 5.63 -0.34
C GLY A 94 -5.92 5.06 -0.04
N ALA A 95 -5.06 5.79 0.69
CA ALA A 95 -3.76 5.29 1.11
C ALA A 95 -3.88 4.13 2.12
N LYS A 96 -4.86 4.19 3.02
CA LYS A 96 -5.15 3.09 3.96
C LYS A 96 -5.56 1.80 3.23
N ILE A 97 -6.37 1.92 2.18
CA ILE A 97 -6.75 0.79 1.34
C ILE A 97 -5.54 0.27 0.57
N LEU A 98 -4.78 1.17 -0.05
CA LEU A 98 -3.59 0.84 -0.83
C LEU A 98 -2.54 0.10 0.01
N ALA A 99 -2.29 0.54 1.24
CA ALA A 99 -1.37 -0.13 2.17
C ALA A 99 -1.75 -1.59 2.44
N ILE A 100 -3.05 -1.89 2.58
CA ILE A 100 -3.54 -3.26 2.78
C ILE A 100 -3.36 -4.09 1.51
N VAL A 101 -3.68 -3.53 0.34
CA VAL A 101 -3.57 -4.21 -0.96
C VAL A 101 -2.11 -4.53 -1.27
N ASP A 102 -1.20 -3.57 -1.10
CA ASP A 102 0.23 -3.75 -1.29
C ASP A 102 0.79 -4.87 -0.40
N ALA A 103 0.49 -4.83 0.90
CA ALA A 103 0.89 -5.89 1.82
C ALA A 103 0.29 -7.26 1.45
N PHE A 104 -0.95 -7.30 0.99
CA PHE A 104 -1.59 -8.54 0.54
C PHE A 104 -0.86 -9.13 -0.68
N GLU A 105 -0.55 -8.32 -1.67
CA GLU A 105 0.21 -8.74 -2.85
C GLU A 105 1.61 -9.22 -2.49
N ALA A 106 2.31 -8.53 -1.61
CA ALA A 106 3.64 -8.92 -1.15
C ALA A 106 3.63 -10.31 -0.48
N VAL A 107 2.63 -10.61 0.35
CA VAL A 107 2.48 -11.94 0.98
C VAL A 107 2.09 -12.99 -0.06
N MET A 108 1.20 -12.66 -1.01
CA MET A 108 0.81 -13.56 -2.09
C MET A 108 2.01 -13.97 -2.94
N LEU A 109 2.84 -13.02 -3.34
CA LEU A 109 4.06 -13.27 -4.14
C LEU A 109 5.07 -14.14 -3.37
N LYS A 110 5.26 -13.88 -2.08
CA LYS A 110 6.15 -14.66 -1.23
C LYS A 110 5.74 -16.14 -1.11
N HIS A 111 4.46 -16.43 -1.23
CA HIS A 111 3.90 -17.77 -1.02
C HIS A 111 3.27 -18.40 -2.27
N ILE A 112 3.54 -17.87 -3.45
CA ILE A 112 2.95 -18.30 -4.72
C ILE A 112 3.09 -19.81 -4.99
N HIS A 113 4.17 -20.43 -4.52
CA HIS A 113 4.45 -21.86 -4.66
C HIS A 113 3.53 -22.77 -3.81
N ARG A 114 2.75 -22.23 -2.89
CA ARG A 114 1.85 -22.98 -1.99
C ARG A 114 0.45 -23.21 -2.55
N GLY A 115 0.19 -22.71 -3.76
CA GLY A 115 -1.13 -22.70 -4.39
C GLY A 115 -1.99 -21.49 -3.95
N LYS A 116 -2.85 -21.04 -4.87
CA LYS A 116 -3.60 -19.78 -4.74
C LYS A 116 -4.37 -19.66 -3.43
N ASN A 117 -5.21 -20.65 -3.09
CA ASN A 117 -6.08 -20.55 -1.91
C ASN A 117 -5.31 -20.52 -0.58
N ARG A 118 -4.22 -21.32 -0.48
CA ARG A 118 -3.38 -21.32 0.73
C ARG A 118 -2.62 -20.00 0.89
N SER A 119 -2.16 -19.42 -0.21
CA SER A 119 -1.49 -18.12 -0.20
C SER A 119 -2.44 -17.01 0.23
N VAL A 120 -3.69 -17.02 -0.24
CA VAL A 120 -4.73 -16.04 0.14
C VAL A 120 -5.05 -16.14 1.63
N LEU A 121 -5.32 -17.35 2.15
CA LEU A 121 -5.60 -17.54 3.58
C LEU A 121 -4.42 -17.08 4.47
N ARG A 122 -3.19 -17.33 4.02
CA ARG A 122 -1.99 -16.87 4.71
C ARG A 122 -1.89 -15.35 4.72
N ALA A 123 -2.12 -14.70 3.57
CA ALA A 123 -2.09 -13.25 3.46
C ALA A 123 -3.14 -12.58 4.36
N ILE A 124 -4.37 -13.11 4.38
CA ILE A 124 -5.41 -12.64 5.31
C ILE A 124 -4.95 -12.77 6.76
N ALA A 125 -4.38 -13.91 7.14
CA ALA A 125 -3.92 -14.15 8.51
C ALA A 125 -2.79 -13.19 8.90
N GLU A 126 -1.81 -12.95 8.03
CA GLU A 126 -0.70 -12.03 8.28
C GLU A 126 -1.20 -10.58 8.41
N ILE A 127 -2.10 -10.12 7.54
CA ILE A 127 -2.69 -8.79 7.61
C ILE A 127 -3.49 -8.60 8.90
N ASN A 128 -4.33 -9.58 9.27
CA ASN A 128 -5.13 -9.48 10.50
C ASN A 128 -4.30 -9.56 11.79
N ALA A 129 -3.07 -10.07 11.72
CA ALA A 129 -2.14 -10.09 12.84
C ALA A 129 -1.37 -8.77 13.02
N CYS A 130 -1.40 -7.87 12.04
CA CYS A 130 -0.68 -6.59 12.04
C CYS A 130 -1.60 -5.43 12.48
N ASP A 131 -2.03 -5.46 13.73
CA ASP A 131 -3.00 -4.53 14.32
C ASP A 131 -2.54 -3.06 14.39
N LYS A 132 -1.24 -2.78 14.24
CA LYS A 132 -0.68 -1.42 14.24
C LYS A 132 -0.34 -0.87 12.86
N GLN A 133 -0.19 -1.75 11.88
CA GLN A 133 0.26 -1.38 10.54
C GLN A 133 -0.89 -0.88 9.66
N PHE A 134 -2.11 -1.39 9.87
CA PHE A 134 -3.25 -1.12 9.01
C PHE A 134 -4.39 -0.45 9.76
N ALA A 135 -5.13 0.41 9.07
CA ALA A 135 -6.29 1.08 9.61
C ALA A 135 -7.42 0.07 9.90
N PRO A 136 -7.84 -0.09 11.17
CA PRO A 136 -8.75 -1.16 11.58
C PRO A 136 -10.12 -1.07 10.90
N GLU A 137 -10.58 0.13 10.54
CA GLU A 137 -11.85 0.35 9.84
C GLU A 137 -11.89 -0.25 8.44
N TRP A 138 -10.74 -0.55 7.83
CA TRP A 138 -10.63 -1.12 6.48
C TRP A 138 -10.37 -2.63 6.46
N ILE A 139 -9.96 -3.24 7.58
CA ILE A 139 -9.65 -4.67 7.66
C ILE A 139 -10.89 -5.54 7.42
N ALA A 140 -12.02 -5.25 8.06
CA ALA A 140 -13.24 -6.01 7.88
C ALA A 140 -13.82 -5.91 6.45
N PRO A 141 -13.93 -4.73 5.82
CA PRO A 141 -14.28 -4.60 4.41
C PRO A 141 -13.35 -5.37 3.47
N PHE A 142 -12.03 -5.28 3.68
CA PHE A 142 -11.04 -6.02 2.89
C PHE A 142 -11.27 -7.53 2.98
N ASN A 143 -11.38 -8.08 4.20
CA ASN A 143 -11.62 -9.51 4.40
C ASN A 143 -12.92 -9.97 3.72
N ALA A 144 -13.97 -9.15 3.74
CA ALA A 144 -15.25 -9.47 3.08
C ALA A 144 -15.11 -9.55 1.55
N VAL A 145 -14.33 -8.65 0.94
CA VAL A 145 -14.05 -8.66 -0.50
C VAL A 145 -13.26 -9.91 -0.89
N ILE A 146 -12.17 -10.21 -0.17
CA ILE A 146 -11.32 -11.35 -0.49
C ILE A 146 -12.06 -12.69 -0.34
N ARG A 147 -12.90 -12.84 0.70
CA ARG A 147 -13.73 -14.05 0.86
C ARG A 147 -14.64 -14.29 -0.33
N LYS A 148 -15.33 -13.27 -0.82
CA LYS A 148 -16.17 -13.37 -2.03
C LYS A 148 -15.38 -13.81 -3.26
N THR A 149 -14.13 -13.38 -3.38
CA THR A 149 -13.26 -13.74 -4.50
C THR A 149 -12.79 -15.20 -4.45
N ILE A 150 -12.74 -15.82 -3.25
CA ILE A 150 -12.37 -17.23 -3.08
C ILE A 150 -13.57 -18.14 -3.33
N GLU A 151 -14.77 -17.69 -3.01
CA GLU A 151 -16.03 -18.44 -3.13
C GLU A 151 -16.60 -18.43 -4.57
N ALA A 152 -16.11 -17.55 -5.42
CA ALA A 152 -16.49 -17.41 -6.84
C ALA A 152 -15.62 -18.28 -7.75
#